data_57f15fc3cbcd9101fc7451be20213c13
#
_entry.id   57f15fc3cbcd9101fc7451be20213c13
#
_cell.length_a   1.000
_cell.length_b   1.000
_cell.length_c   1.000
_cell.angle_alpha   90.00
_cell.angle_beta   90.00
_cell.angle_gamma   90.00
#
_symmetry.space_group_name_H-M   'P 1'
#
loop_
_entity.id
_entity.type
_entity.pdbx_description
1 polymer ?
#
loop_
_entity_poly.entity_id
_entity_poly.type
_entity_poly.pdbx_seq_one_letter_code
_entity_poly.pdbx_strand_id
1 'polypeptide(L)'
;MRSARSASKLIGLIATFAAPVLVSAQSYPSATDPRSDLKPGRLDAGVAASNMRLVSFSPKPAQFDSARGLAFINSDLAFGGGRYVYQGNFAGFTVWDVSDPAKPAVVSVVECITSQGDPSIIGNLLFLSAEGGGNRNDCAKGGVQDPKDHMTGIRIYDVSNPRAPKLIKNVQTCKGSHTHTVIPSPTDPKIVYIYVSGQQAARPDSELAGCKNGTDPADPTNSLYQLDIIKVPLDHPERAAVIPGARIFTGLEGSPDCVTFCAPADSRRRG
;
A
#
# COMPACT_ATOMS: atom_id res chain seq x y z
N MET A 1 34.09 -26.76 82.60
CA MET A 1 33.37 -25.50 82.53
C MET A 1 33.83 -24.71 81.29
N ARG A 2 33.11 -24.73 80.17
CA ARG A 2 33.35 -23.91 79.02
C ARG A 2 31.98 -23.49 78.49
N SER A 3 31.67 -22.19 78.63
CA SER A 3 30.48 -21.52 78.21
C SER A 3 30.41 -21.43 76.68
N ALA A 4 29.35 -21.88 76.06
CA ALA A 4 29.06 -21.70 74.67
C ALA A 4 28.23 -20.40 74.46
N ARG A 5 28.77 -19.44 73.76
CA ARG A 5 28.03 -18.24 73.33
C ARG A 5 27.26 -18.53 72.09
N SER A 6 25.95 -18.48 72.15
CA SER A 6 25.03 -18.52 71.03
C SER A 6 25.03 -17.17 70.29
N ALA A 7 25.37 -17.19 69.01
CA ALA A 7 25.28 -16.01 68.13
C ALA A 7 23.96 -16.09 67.32
N SER A 8 23.01 -15.26 67.68
CA SER A 8 21.78 -15.07 66.92
C SER A 8 22.06 -14.26 65.70
N LYS A 9 21.88 -14.85 64.49
CA LYS A 9 21.91 -14.12 63.21
C LYS A 9 20.55 -13.53 62.96
N LEU A 10 20.44 -12.21 63.01
CA LEU A 10 19.25 -11.47 62.54
C LEU A 10 19.28 -11.43 61.00
N ILE A 11 18.35 -12.12 60.34
CA ILE A 11 18.12 -12.03 58.92
C ILE A 11 17.08 -10.91 58.69
N GLY A 12 17.57 -9.76 58.25
CA GLY A 12 16.71 -8.66 57.84
C GLY A 12 16.04 -8.97 56.50
N LEU A 13 14.72 -9.13 56.52
CA LEU A 13 13.88 -9.28 55.34
C LEU A 13 13.65 -7.89 54.72
N ILE A 14 14.33 -7.57 53.61
CA ILE A 14 14.07 -6.36 52.84
C ILE A 14 12.84 -6.67 51.96
N ALA A 15 11.67 -6.21 52.36
CA ALA A 15 10.47 -6.22 51.52
C ALA A 15 10.54 -5.06 50.51
N THR A 16 10.90 -5.36 49.28
CA THR A 16 10.76 -4.42 48.15
C THR A 16 9.29 -4.28 47.79
N PHE A 17 8.68 -3.18 48.18
CA PHE A 17 7.39 -2.79 47.69
C PHE A 17 7.55 -2.32 46.24
N ALA A 18 7.20 -3.16 45.27
CA ALA A 18 6.95 -2.77 43.92
C ALA A 18 5.61 -2.03 43.88
N ALA A 19 5.65 -0.72 43.86
CA ALA A 19 4.44 0.08 43.59
C ALA A 19 3.93 -0.26 42.18
N PRO A 20 2.64 -0.62 42.00
CA PRO A 20 2.10 -0.79 40.65
C PRO A 20 2.15 0.56 39.95
N VAL A 21 2.90 0.63 38.84
CA VAL A 21 2.80 1.75 37.90
C VAL A 21 1.42 1.62 37.27
N LEU A 22 0.48 2.42 37.73
CA LEU A 22 -0.80 2.59 37.03
C LEU A 22 -0.51 3.28 35.71
N VAL A 23 -0.33 2.49 34.66
CA VAL A 23 -0.39 2.99 33.31
C VAL A 23 -1.84 3.42 33.09
N SER A 24 -2.10 4.72 33.22
CA SER A 24 -3.37 5.30 32.81
C SER A 24 -3.50 5.03 31.32
N ALA A 25 -4.37 4.09 30.94
CA ALA A 25 -4.80 3.99 29.56
C ALA A 25 -5.43 5.34 29.21
N GLN A 26 -4.72 6.16 28.42
CA GLN A 26 -5.32 7.37 27.89
C GLN A 26 -6.49 6.92 27.01
N SER A 27 -7.72 7.19 27.46
CA SER A 27 -8.89 7.08 26.61
C SER A 27 -8.72 8.08 25.47
N TYR A 28 -8.57 7.59 24.27
CA TYR A 28 -8.45 8.43 23.09
C TYR A 28 -9.73 8.26 22.23
N PRO A 29 -10.31 9.35 21.77
CA PRO A 29 -10.00 10.75 22.10
C PRO A 29 -10.39 11.11 23.55
N SER A 30 -9.65 12.07 24.16
CA SER A 30 -10.01 12.59 25.48
C SER A 30 -11.31 13.40 25.40
N ALA A 31 -12.04 13.56 26.52
CA ALA A 31 -13.28 14.34 26.54
C ALA A 31 -13.07 15.82 26.11
N THR A 32 -11.84 16.30 26.14
CA THR A 32 -11.46 17.66 25.68
C THR A 32 -10.95 17.68 24.24
N ASP A 33 -10.83 16.53 23.60
CA ASP A 33 -10.43 16.48 22.19
C ASP A 33 -11.59 16.97 21.32
N PRO A 34 -11.39 17.99 20.47
CA PRO A 34 -12.45 18.55 19.62
C PRO A 34 -13.02 17.54 18.61
N ARG A 35 -12.41 16.35 18.48
CA ARG A 35 -12.89 15.27 17.61
C ARG A 35 -13.85 14.32 18.33
N SER A 36 -14.01 14.40 19.69
CA SER A 36 -14.78 13.44 20.47
C SER A 36 -16.28 13.43 20.11
N ASP A 37 -16.84 14.61 19.81
CA ASP A 37 -18.27 14.79 19.61
C ASP A 37 -18.62 15.20 18.16
N LEU A 38 -17.75 14.86 17.20
CA LEU A 38 -18.03 15.17 15.80
C LEU A 38 -19.24 14.39 15.30
N LYS A 39 -20.18 15.12 14.69
CA LYS A 39 -21.34 14.52 14.01
C LYS A 39 -20.84 13.55 12.92
N PRO A 40 -21.27 12.28 12.92
CA PRO A 40 -20.97 11.37 11.82
C PRO A 40 -21.78 11.78 10.57
N GLY A 41 -21.21 11.52 9.39
CA GLY A 41 -21.90 11.79 8.13
C GLY A 41 -21.03 11.47 6.94
N ARG A 42 -21.67 11.04 5.85
CA ARG A 42 -20.97 10.72 4.59
C ARG A 42 -20.51 11.96 3.85
N LEU A 43 -21.35 13.00 3.80
CA LEU A 43 -21.11 14.24 3.06
C LEU A 43 -21.14 15.47 3.98
N ASP A 44 -21.61 15.31 5.20
CA ASP A 44 -21.89 16.37 6.17
C ASP A 44 -21.34 16.06 7.57
N ALA A 45 -20.27 15.27 7.63
CA ALA A 45 -19.56 14.99 8.88
C ALA A 45 -19.09 16.29 9.54
N GLY A 46 -19.09 16.30 10.88
CA GLY A 46 -18.52 17.40 11.65
C GLY A 46 -17.03 17.58 11.38
N VAL A 47 -16.53 18.78 11.54
CA VAL A 47 -15.13 19.13 11.25
C VAL A 47 -14.44 19.64 12.51
N ALA A 48 -13.27 19.09 12.84
CA ALA A 48 -12.32 19.67 13.78
C ALA A 48 -11.05 20.03 13.00
N ALA A 49 -10.63 21.28 13.11
CA ALA A 49 -9.44 21.78 12.43
C ALA A 49 -8.64 22.73 13.35
N SER A 50 -7.31 22.68 13.26
CA SER A 50 -6.40 23.61 13.90
C SER A 50 -5.34 24.03 12.90
N ASN A 51 -5.15 25.35 12.74
CA ASN A 51 -4.22 25.95 11.77
C ASN A 51 -4.48 25.56 10.30
N MET A 52 -5.64 24.99 10.01
CA MET A 52 -6.09 24.61 8.66
C MET A 52 -7.55 25.01 8.49
N ARG A 53 -7.93 25.26 7.24
CA ARG A 53 -9.31 25.57 6.85
C ARG A 53 -9.69 24.68 5.67
N LEU A 54 -10.84 23.99 5.77
CA LEU A 54 -11.42 23.31 4.62
C LEU A 54 -11.80 24.36 3.55
N VAL A 55 -11.20 24.27 2.38
CA VAL A 55 -11.45 25.18 1.27
C VAL A 55 -12.68 24.74 0.48
N SER A 56 -12.74 23.44 0.18
CA SER A 56 -13.86 22.84 -0.54
C SER A 56 -13.97 21.35 -0.21
N PHE A 57 -15.13 20.80 -0.52
CA PHE A 57 -15.39 19.36 -0.52
C PHE A 57 -16.08 19.01 -1.84
N SER A 58 -15.56 18.01 -2.53
CA SER A 58 -16.16 17.47 -3.75
C SER A 58 -16.56 16.02 -3.52
N PRO A 59 -17.81 15.64 -3.78
CA PRO A 59 -18.24 14.25 -3.71
C PRO A 59 -17.52 13.42 -4.79
N LYS A 60 -17.51 12.11 -4.61
CA LYS A 60 -17.01 11.19 -5.63
C LYS A 60 -17.77 11.33 -6.93
N PRO A 61 -17.13 11.14 -8.10
CA PRO A 61 -17.84 11.02 -9.36
C PRO A 61 -18.84 9.85 -9.32
N ALA A 62 -19.90 9.94 -10.10
CA ALA A 62 -20.99 8.96 -10.08
C ALA A 62 -20.52 7.52 -10.32
N GLN A 63 -19.48 7.33 -11.14
CA GLN A 63 -18.87 6.02 -11.40
C GLN A 63 -18.29 5.34 -10.14
N PHE A 64 -17.82 6.17 -9.19
CA PHE A 64 -17.23 5.72 -7.92
C PHE A 64 -18.10 6.04 -6.71
N ASP A 65 -19.28 6.61 -6.93
CA ASP A 65 -20.22 6.93 -5.85
C ASP A 65 -21.05 5.71 -5.45
N SER A 66 -20.36 4.67 -5.02
CA SER A 66 -20.95 3.45 -4.47
C SER A 66 -20.81 3.45 -2.95
N ALA A 67 -21.86 3.03 -2.24
CA ALA A 67 -21.80 2.82 -0.80
C ALA A 67 -21.11 1.49 -0.43
N ARG A 68 -20.81 0.64 -1.41
CA ARG A 68 -20.25 -0.72 -1.21
C ARG A 68 -19.33 -1.09 -2.37
N GLY A 69 -18.47 -2.08 -2.11
CA GLY A 69 -17.58 -2.63 -3.11
C GLY A 69 -16.31 -1.81 -3.34
N LEU A 70 -15.55 -2.16 -4.35
CA LEU A 70 -14.23 -1.57 -4.62
C LEU A 70 -14.31 -0.07 -4.93
N ALA A 71 -15.30 0.38 -5.65
CA ALA A 71 -15.47 1.80 -6.01
C ALA A 71 -15.69 2.73 -4.79
N PHE A 72 -16.05 2.17 -3.62
CA PHE A 72 -16.19 2.95 -2.40
C PHE A 72 -14.87 3.51 -1.87
N ILE A 73 -13.75 2.87 -2.15
CA ILE A 73 -12.46 3.18 -1.54
C ILE A 73 -11.64 4.03 -2.50
N ASN A 74 -11.36 5.29 -2.13
CA ASN A 74 -10.28 6.08 -2.73
C ASN A 74 -8.97 5.71 -2.04
N SER A 75 -7.88 5.79 -2.79
CA SER A 75 -6.52 5.64 -2.28
C SER A 75 -5.76 6.97 -2.33
N ASP A 76 -4.56 6.97 -2.83
CA ASP A 76 -3.60 8.05 -2.77
C ASP A 76 -3.80 9.11 -3.86
N LEU A 77 -3.00 10.17 -3.83
CA LEU A 77 -3.03 11.30 -4.74
C LEU A 77 -1.68 11.52 -5.39
N ALA A 78 -1.67 11.76 -6.71
CA ALA A 78 -0.52 12.27 -7.43
C ALA A 78 -0.85 13.62 -8.08
N PHE A 79 0.12 14.53 -8.12
CA PHE A 79 -0.04 15.88 -8.66
C PHE A 79 0.77 16.04 -9.94
N GLY A 80 0.16 16.49 -11.02
CA GLY A 80 0.80 16.64 -12.31
C GLY A 80 0.31 17.84 -13.12
N GLY A 81 1.14 18.30 -14.06
CA GLY A 81 0.80 19.41 -14.95
C GLY A 81 0.48 20.73 -14.25
N GLY A 82 0.88 20.91 -12.99
CA GLY A 82 0.70 22.12 -12.19
C GLY A 82 -0.74 22.41 -11.75
N ARG A 83 -1.74 21.65 -12.24
CA ARG A 83 -3.16 21.90 -11.96
C ARG A 83 -4.01 20.63 -11.81
N TYR A 84 -3.47 19.47 -12.11
CA TYR A 84 -4.23 18.22 -12.05
C TYR A 84 -3.86 17.39 -10.85
N VAL A 85 -4.89 16.76 -10.25
CA VAL A 85 -4.75 15.74 -9.23
C VAL A 85 -5.28 14.43 -9.80
N TYR A 86 -4.47 13.41 -9.75
CA TYR A 86 -4.82 12.03 -10.08
C TYR A 86 -5.12 11.30 -8.78
N GLN A 87 -6.40 11.06 -8.53
CA GLN A 87 -6.86 10.38 -7.33
C GLN A 87 -7.11 8.92 -7.63
N GLY A 88 -6.34 8.05 -6.99
CA GLY A 88 -6.55 6.62 -7.05
C GLY A 88 -7.87 6.20 -6.42
N ASN A 89 -8.41 5.11 -6.94
CA ASN A 89 -9.58 4.42 -6.42
C ASN A 89 -9.40 2.93 -6.68
N PHE A 90 -9.93 2.07 -5.83
CA PHE A 90 -9.81 0.62 -6.01
C PHE A 90 -10.43 0.12 -7.32
N ALA A 91 -11.35 0.87 -7.90
CA ALA A 91 -11.97 0.57 -9.20
C ALA A 91 -11.36 1.35 -10.38
N GLY A 92 -10.30 2.14 -10.15
CA GLY A 92 -9.64 2.93 -11.19
C GLY A 92 -9.04 4.23 -10.67
N PHE A 93 -9.26 5.35 -11.36
CA PHE A 93 -8.82 6.67 -10.89
C PHE A 93 -9.66 7.81 -11.45
N THR A 94 -9.61 8.96 -10.76
CA THR A 94 -10.23 10.21 -11.18
C THR A 94 -9.16 11.25 -11.45
N VAL A 95 -9.31 12.02 -12.52
CA VAL A 95 -8.52 13.21 -12.79
C VAL A 95 -9.33 14.44 -12.40
N TRP A 96 -8.77 15.24 -11.51
CA TRP A 96 -9.36 16.50 -11.05
C TRP A 96 -8.57 17.69 -11.58
N ASP A 97 -9.26 18.73 -11.99
CA ASP A 97 -8.70 20.06 -12.18
C ASP A 97 -8.86 20.84 -10.88
N VAL A 98 -7.74 21.24 -10.30
CA VAL A 98 -7.67 21.99 -9.05
C VAL A 98 -7.07 23.40 -9.25
N SER A 99 -7.12 23.93 -10.47
CA SER A 99 -6.67 25.30 -10.75
C SER A 99 -7.38 26.34 -9.91
N ASP A 100 -8.67 26.11 -9.58
CA ASP A 100 -9.38 26.80 -8.50
C ASP A 100 -9.64 25.79 -7.37
N PRO A 101 -8.87 25.81 -6.29
CA PRO A 101 -9.06 24.84 -5.20
C PRO A 101 -10.37 25.00 -4.45
N ALA A 102 -11.09 26.12 -4.63
CA ALA A 102 -12.43 26.31 -4.08
C ALA A 102 -13.51 25.59 -4.92
N LYS A 103 -13.19 25.25 -6.16
CA LYS A 103 -14.11 24.61 -7.12
C LYS A 103 -13.42 23.51 -7.93
N PRO A 104 -12.92 22.43 -7.29
CA PRO A 104 -12.33 21.31 -8.00
C PRO A 104 -13.33 20.73 -9.01
N ALA A 105 -12.87 20.42 -10.21
CA ALA A 105 -13.71 19.88 -11.27
C ALA A 105 -13.20 18.51 -11.74
N VAL A 106 -14.10 17.55 -11.91
CA VAL A 106 -13.76 16.25 -12.54
C VAL A 106 -13.44 16.50 -14.01
N VAL A 107 -12.25 16.06 -14.43
CA VAL A 107 -11.79 16.12 -15.83
C VAL A 107 -12.11 14.82 -16.55
N SER A 108 -11.79 13.70 -15.91
CA SER A 108 -12.10 12.36 -16.42
C SER A 108 -12.13 11.33 -15.28
N VAL A 109 -12.78 10.21 -15.57
CA VAL A 109 -12.83 9.02 -14.72
C VAL A 109 -12.42 7.82 -15.56
N VAL A 110 -11.48 7.04 -15.06
CA VAL A 110 -11.03 5.80 -15.70
C VAL A 110 -11.43 4.62 -14.82
N GLU A 111 -12.37 3.81 -15.33
CA GLU A 111 -12.80 2.58 -14.66
C GLU A 111 -11.90 1.42 -15.10
N CYS A 112 -11.04 0.97 -14.23
CA CYS A 112 -10.18 -0.18 -14.42
C CYS A 112 -9.75 -0.71 -13.05
N ILE A 113 -10.32 -1.80 -12.62
CA ILE A 113 -10.11 -2.34 -11.26
C ILE A 113 -8.62 -2.51 -10.98
N THR A 114 -8.18 -1.97 -9.85
CA THR A 114 -6.81 -2.06 -9.35
C THR A 114 -6.74 -2.73 -7.98
N SER A 115 -7.85 -2.72 -7.24
CA SER A 115 -7.97 -3.14 -5.84
C SER A 115 -7.05 -2.40 -4.87
N GLN A 116 -6.37 -1.33 -5.32
CA GLN A 116 -5.58 -0.38 -4.54
C GLN A 116 -5.55 0.98 -5.23
N GLY A 117 -4.76 1.13 -6.32
CA GLY A 117 -4.75 2.34 -7.12
C GLY A 117 -3.86 3.46 -6.58
N ASP A 118 -2.76 3.15 -5.87
CA ASP A 118 -1.75 4.15 -5.52
C ASP A 118 -1.13 4.75 -6.79
N PRO A 119 -1.25 6.08 -7.04
CA PRO A 119 -0.73 6.71 -8.24
C PRO A 119 0.61 7.40 -8.01
N SER A 120 1.48 7.37 -9.01
CA SER A 120 2.63 8.27 -9.15
C SER A 120 2.66 8.86 -10.54
N ILE A 121 3.23 10.06 -10.70
CA ILE A 121 3.29 10.73 -12.00
C ILE A 121 4.69 11.26 -12.28
N ILE A 122 5.18 11.02 -13.49
CA ILE A 122 6.41 11.61 -14.04
C ILE A 122 6.12 12.15 -15.45
N GLY A 123 6.21 13.45 -15.60
CA GLY A 123 5.82 14.10 -16.87
C GLY A 123 4.38 13.77 -17.24
N ASN A 124 4.20 13.10 -18.37
CA ASN A 124 2.89 12.68 -18.87
C ASN A 124 2.58 11.19 -18.63
N LEU A 125 3.35 10.51 -17.78
CA LEU A 125 3.12 9.11 -17.44
C LEU A 125 2.58 8.99 -16.02
N LEU A 126 1.42 8.35 -15.90
CA LEU A 126 0.85 7.94 -14.63
C LEU A 126 1.14 6.46 -14.42
N PHE A 127 1.70 6.13 -13.26
CA PHE A 127 1.92 4.78 -12.77
C PHE A 127 0.88 4.49 -11.70
N LEU A 128 0.15 3.38 -11.84
CA LEU A 128 -0.94 3.04 -10.94
C LEU A 128 -0.74 1.63 -10.39
N SER A 129 -0.64 1.51 -9.08
CA SER A 129 -0.54 0.21 -8.39
C SER A 129 -1.77 -0.64 -8.61
N ALA A 130 -1.56 -1.94 -8.81
CA ALA A 130 -2.63 -2.93 -8.92
C ALA A 130 -2.29 -4.18 -8.10
N GLU A 131 -3.24 -4.61 -7.27
CA GLU A 131 -3.19 -5.83 -6.48
C GLU A 131 -4.58 -6.47 -6.40
N GLY A 132 -4.65 -7.69 -5.84
CA GLY A 132 -5.93 -8.37 -5.65
C GLY A 132 -6.39 -9.22 -6.84
N GLY A 133 -7.20 -10.22 -6.53
CA GLY A 133 -7.57 -11.30 -7.46
C GLY A 133 -8.62 -10.93 -8.52
N GLY A 134 -9.20 -9.73 -8.45
CA GLY A 134 -10.28 -9.32 -9.36
C GLY A 134 -9.84 -8.48 -10.56
N ASN A 135 -8.56 -8.10 -10.61
CA ASN A 135 -8.06 -7.19 -11.64
C ASN A 135 -7.79 -7.93 -12.94
N ARG A 136 -8.22 -7.36 -14.05
CA ARG A 136 -8.00 -7.91 -15.39
C ARG A 136 -7.01 -7.06 -16.19
N ASN A 137 -6.24 -7.71 -17.08
CA ASN A 137 -5.33 -7.03 -17.99
C ASN A 137 -6.06 -6.04 -18.93
N ASP A 138 -7.27 -6.39 -19.37
CA ASP A 138 -8.07 -5.63 -20.32
C ASP A 138 -9.01 -4.61 -19.67
N CYS A 139 -8.99 -4.47 -18.34
CA CYS A 139 -9.90 -3.64 -17.56
C CYS A 139 -11.40 -4.03 -17.71
N ALA A 140 -11.73 -5.17 -18.27
CA ALA A 140 -13.11 -5.62 -18.42
C ALA A 140 -13.75 -5.91 -17.06
N LYS A 141 -15.07 -5.75 -16.98
CA LYS A 141 -15.87 -6.10 -15.79
C LYS A 141 -16.11 -7.62 -15.73
N GLY A 142 -16.44 -8.13 -14.54
CA GLY A 142 -16.83 -9.54 -14.37
C GLY A 142 -15.78 -10.44 -13.73
N GLY A 143 -14.66 -9.86 -13.27
CA GLY A 143 -13.60 -10.59 -12.58
C GLY A 143 -12.72 -11.43 -13.52
N VAL A 144 -11.76 -12.14 -12.94
CA VAL A 144 -10.78 -12.97 -13.66
C VAL A 144 -11.36 -14.37 -13.84
N GLN A 145 -11.46 -14.83 -15.08
CA GLN A 145 -11.92 -16.19 -15.43
C GLN A 145 -10.72 -17.09 -15.76
N ASP A 146 -9.78 -16.61 -16.57
CA ASP A 146 -8.49 -17.28 -16.83
C ASP A 146 -7.42 -16.63 -15.95
N PRO A 147 -6.65 -17.38 -15.15
CA PRO A 147 -5.55 -16.84 -14.34
C PRO A 147 -4.55 -15.98 -15.13
N LYS A 148 -4.38 -16.21 -16.43
CA LYS A 148 -3.52 -15.40 -17.30
C LYS A 148 -4.07 -14.01 -17.60
N ASP A 149 -5.38 -13.81 -17.44
CA ASP A 149 -6.00 -12.48 -17.56
C ASP A 149 -5.81 -11.63 -16.31
N HIS A 150 -5.36 -12.24 -15.24
CA HIS A 150 -5.14 -11.56 -13.97
C HIS A 150 -4.02 -10.53 -14.07
N MET A 151 -4.26 -9.35 -13.54
CA MET A 151 -3.31 -8.22 -13.52
C MET A 151 -2.97 -7.83 -12.09
N THR A 152 -1.71 -8.02 -11.71
CA THR A 152 -1.13 -7.42 -10.51
C THR A 152 0.25 -6.84 -10.84
N GLY A 153 0.55 -5.65 -10.31
CA GLY A 153 1.78 -4.93 -10.61
C GLY A 153 1.51 -3.45 -10.88
N ILE A 154 2.04 -2.90 -11.96
CA ILE A 154 1.91 -1.48 -12.31
C ILE A 154 1.22 -1.32 -13.65
N ARG A 155 0.18 -0.49 -13.69
CA ARG A 155 -0.43 0.01 -14.93
C ARG A 155 0.23 1.33 -15.30
N ILE A 156 0.61 1.48 -16.56
CA ILE A 156 1.23 2.71 -17.09
C ILE A 156 0.23 3.35 -18.04
N TYR A 157 -0.15 4.61 -17.75
CA TYR A 157 -1.05 5.40 -18.58
C TYR A 157 -0.32 6.61 -19.16
N ASP A 158 -0.64 6.94 -20.42
CA ASP A 158 -0.38 8.25 -20.99
C ASP A 158 -1.48 9.20 -20.55
N VAL A 159 -1.11 10.26 -19.87
CA VAL A 159 -2.00 11.33 -19.37
C VAL A 159 -1.66 12.69 -19.99
N SER A 160 -0.98 12.71 -21.14
CA SER A 160 -0.72 13.93 -21.92
C SER A 160 -2.03 14.66 -22.28
N ASN A 161 -3.10 13.91 -22.50
CA ASN A 161 -4.47 14.41 -22.49
C ASN A 161 -5.22 13.94 -21.25
N PRO A 162 -5.33 14.78 -20.20
CA PRO A 162 -5.97 14.36 -18.95
C PRO A 162 -7.48 14.11 -19.08
N ARG A 163 -8.11 14.53 -20.20
CA ARG A 163 -9.51 14.22 -20.52
C ARG A 163 -9.71 12.81 -21.08
N ALA A 164 -8.64 12.20 -21.60
CA ALA A 164 -8.68 10.89 -22.23
C ALA A 164 -7.39 10.12 -21.93
N PRO A 165 -7.13 9.73 -20.66
CA PRO A 165 -6.00 8.90 -20.31
C PRO A 165 -6.00 7.59 -21.09
N LYS A 166 -4.82 7.13 -21.52
CA LYS A 166 -4.68 5.91 -22.31
C LYS A 166 -3.79 4.91 -21.59
N LEU A 167 -4.27 3.70 -21.38
CA LEU A 167 -3.45 2.60 -20.90
C LEU A 167 -2.40 2.26 -21.97
N ILE A 168 -1.10 2.40 -21.63
CA ILE A 168 0.01 2.03 -22.49
C ILE A 168 0.41 0.58 -22.24
N LYS A 169 0.58 0.22 -20.96
CA LYS A 169 1.10 -1.09 -20.58
C LYS A 169 0.69 -1.50 -19.18
N ASN A 170 0.48 -2.79 -19.02
CA ASN A 170 0.48 -3.50 -17.75
C ASN A 170 1.85 -4.14 -17.54
N VAL A 171 2.53 -3.83 -16.47
CA VAL A 171 3.77 -4.51 -16.06
C VAL A 171 3.44 -5.38 -14.87
N GLN A 172 3.41 -6.68 -15.12
CA GLN A 172 3.05 -7.68 -14.12
C GLN A 172 4.20 -7.94 -13.15
N THR A 173 3.89 -8.11 -11.88
CA THR A 173 4.84 -8.50 -10.83
C THR A 173 4.36 -9.75 -10.11
N CYS A 174 5.28 -10.45 -9.47
CA CYS A 174 4.95 -11.73 -8.82
C CYS A 174 4.02 -11.58 -7.61
N LYS A 175 4.07 -10.43 -6.93
CA LYS A 175 3.36 -10.20 -5.66
C LYS A 175 2.39 -9.02 -5.70
N GLY A 176 2.12 -8.47 -6.88
CA GLY A 176 1.30 -7.27 -7.02
C GLY A 176 1.98 -6.00 -6.47
N SER A 177 1.25 -4.91 -6.48
CA SER A 177 1.70 -3.62 -5.97
C SER A 177 0.61 -2.97 -5.14
N HIS A 178 0.82 -2.88 -3.82
CA HIS A 178 0.00 -2.08 -2.93
C HIS A 178 0.37 -0.61 -3.08
N THR A 179 1.66 -0.34 -2.87
CA THR A 179 2.30 0.95 -3.12
C THR A 179 3.59 0.72 -3.90
N HIS A 180 4.11 1.79 -4.47
CA HIS A 180 5.38 1.75 -5.19
C HIS A 180 6.16 3.04 -5.02
N THR A 181 7.45 3.01 -5.32
CA THR A 181 8.30 4.20 -5.31
C THR A 181 8.93 4.38 -6.67
N VAL A 182 8.73 5.55 -7.28
CA VAL A 182 9.35 5.92 -8.56
C VAL A 182 10.62 6.72 -8.30
N ILE A 183 11.74 6.24 -8.85
CA ILE A 183 13.05 6.87 -8.68
C ILE A 183 13.62 7.16 -10.06
N PRO A 184 13.93 8.43 -10.39
CA PRO A 184 14.68 8.75 -11.61
C PRO A 184 16.05 8.08 -11.63
N SER A 185 16.50 7.64 -12.81
CA SER A 185 17.85 7.11 -12.97
C SER A 185 18.88 8.21 -12.67
N PRO A 186 19.91 7.91 -11.86
CA PRO A 186 20.98 8.88 -11.59
C PRO A 186 21.89 9.13 -12.79
N THR A 187 21.85 8.27 -13.81
CA THR A 187 22.77 8.30 -14.96
C THR A 187 22.08 8.58 -16.30
N ASP A 188 20.75 8.42 -16.36
CA ASP A 188 20.00 8.63 -17.61
C ASP A 188 18.64 9.28 -17.28
N PRO A 189 18.45 10.57 -17.60
CA PRO A 189 17.20 11.28 -17.30
C PRO A 189 15.98 10.76 -18.08
N LYS A 190 16.18 9.88 -19.07
CA LYS A 190 15.11 9.24 -19.84
C LYS A 190 14.62 7.93 -19.23
N ILE A 191 15.14 7.54 -18.07
CA ILE A 191 14.79 6.29 -17.40
C ILE A 191 14.32 6.58 -16.00
N VAL A 192 13.24 5.92 -15.60
CA VAL A 192 12.85 5.80 -14.19
C VAL A 192 12.79 4.33 -13.79
N TYR A 193 12.99 4.09 -12.52
CA TYR A 193 12.82 2.79 -11.89
C TYR A 193 11.63 2.84 -10.94
N ILE A 194 10.79 1.80 -10.97
CA ILE A 194 9.68 1.65 -10.04
C ILE A 194 10.00 0.47 -9.13
N TYR A 195 10.11 0.74 -7.85
CA TYR A 195 10.38 -0.26 -6.82
C TYR A 195 9.06 -0.73 -6.23
N VAL A 196 8.81 -2.03 -6.30
CA VAL A 196 7.59 -2.68 -5.85
C VAL A 196 7.95 -3.76 -4.84
N SER A 197 7.59 -3.56 -3.57
CA SER A 197 7.85 -4.57 -2.52
C SER A 197 6.93 -5.79 -2.65
N GLY A 198 5.76 -5.60 -3.23
CA GLY A 198 4.69 -6.59 -3.25
C GLY A 198 3.97 -6.69 -1.90
N GLN A 199 2.76 -7.18 -1.91
CA GLN A 199 1.93 -7.29 -0.70
C GLN A 199 1.28 -8.68 -0.57
N GLN A 200 1.15 -9.40 -1.67
CA GLN A 200 0.49 -10.70 -1.72
C GLN A 200 1.49 -11.86 -1.74
N ALA A 201 0.98 -13.08 -1.54
CA ALA A 201 1.72 -14.28 -1.88
C ALA A 201 2.13 -14.23 -3.36
N ALA A 202 3.31 -14.79 -3.67
CA ALA A 202 3.75 -14.84 -5.05
C ALA A 202 2.80 -15.72 -5.88
N ARG A 203 2.49 -15.26 -7.09
CA ARG A 203 1.69 -16.01 -8.07
C ARG A 203 2.42 -17.30 -8.45
N PRO A 204 1.71 -18.35 -8.85
CA PRO A 204 2.35 -19.55 -9.38
C PRO A 204 2.96 -19.29 -10.77
N ASP A 205 3.98 -20.04 -11.14
CA ASP A 205 4.61 -19.98 -12.47
C ASP A 205 3.63 -20.21 -13.64
N SER A 206 2.60 -21.02 -13.39
CA SER A 206 1.53 -21.27 -14.38
C SER A 206 0.68 -20.03 -14.69
N GLU A 207 0.65 -19.05 -13.80
CA GLU A 207 -0.06 -17.79 -13.98
C GLU A 207 0.88 -16.70 -14.52
N LEU A 208 2.06 -16.58 -13.95
CA LEU A 208 3.11 -15.65 -14.41
C LEU A 208 4.47 -16.35 -14.34
N ALA A 209 5.03 -16.60 -15.52
CA ALA A 209 6.29 -17.33 -15.66
C ALA A 209 7.43 -16.67 -14.83
N GLY A 210 8.19 -17.48 -14.13
CA GLY A 210 9.29 -17.04 -13.28
C GLY A 210 8.88 -16.68 -11.85
N CYS A 211 7.59 -16.70 -11.51
CA CYS A 211 7.12 -16.48 -10.14
C CYS A 211 7.09 -17.79 -9.35
N LYS A 212 7.57 -17.76 -8.14
CA LYS A 212 7.56 -18.92 -7.24
C LYS A 212 7.23 -18.49 -5.82
N ASN A 213 6.21 -19.11 -5.27
CA ASN A 213 5.84 -18.94 -3.87
C ASN A 213 6.51 -20.05 -3.04
N GLY A 214 7.40 -19.71 -2.13
CA GLY A 214 8.12 -20.64 -1.28
C GLY A 214 8.41 -20.03 0.09
N THR A 215 8.74 -20.87 1.05
CA THR A 215 9.07 -20.47 2.43
C THR A 215 10.58 -20.44 2.71
N ASP A 216 11.40 -20.97 1.81
CA ASP A 216 12.85 -20.99 1.97
C ASP A 216 13.48 -19.68 1.48
N PRO A 217 14.05 -18.85 2.37
CA PRO A 217 14.72 -17.62 1.98
C PRO A 217 16.05 -17.87 1.23
N ALA A 218 16.64 -19.04 1.38
CA ALA A 218 17.87 -19.42 0.67
C ALA A 218 17.60 -19.83 -0.79
N ASP A 219 16.36 -20.14 -1.15
CA ASP A 219 16.01 -20.47 -2.53
C ASP A 219 16.11 -19.23 -3.42
N PRO A 220 17.07 -19.15 -4.36
CA PRO A 220 17.25 -18.01 -5.21
C PRO A 220 16.09 -17.76 -6.21
N THR A 221 15.18 -18.71 -6.36
CA THR A 221 14.02 -18.60 -7.24
C THR A 221 12.75 -18.16 -6.51
N ASN A 222 12.78 -18.07 -5.19
CA ASN A 222 11.63 -17.70 -4.38
C ASN A 222 11.30 -16.21 -4.49
N SER A 223 10.13 -15.89 -5.02
CA SER A 223 9.70 -14.50 -5.28
C SER A 223 9.28 -13.75 -4.02
N LEU A 224 9.03 -14.41 -2.89
CA LEU A 224 8.64 -13.74 -1.63
C LEU A 224 9.74 -12.81 -1.12
N TYR A 225 11.00 -13.16 -1.34
CA TYR A 225 12.17 -12.44 -0.81
C TYR A 225 12.83 -11.51 -1.84
N GLN A 226 12.12 -11.15 -2.91
CA GLN A 226 12.63 -10.19 -3.88
C GLN A 226 11.80 -8.91 -3.90
N LEU A 227 12.44 -7.80 -4.26
CA LEU A 227 11.76 -6.61 -4.76
C LEU A 227 11.65 -6.71 -6.28
N ASP A 228 10.47 -6.44 -6.80
CA ASP A 228 10.30 -6.26 -8.24
C ASP A 228 10.71 -4.82 -8.58
N ILE A 229 11.70 -4.68 -9.47
CA ILE A 229 12.12 -3.37 -9.99
C ILE A 229 11.74 -3.30 -11.45
N ILE A 230 10.94 -2.30 -11.80
CA ILE A 230 10.52 -2.06 -13.18
C ILE A 230 11.36 -0.93 -13.74
N LYS A 231 12.06 -1.18 -14.84
CA LYS A 231 12.74 -0.15 -15.63
C LYS A 231 11.77 0.41 -16.66
N VAL A 232 11.58 1.72 -16.67
CA VAL A 232 10.69 2.41 -17.59
C VAL A 232 11.48 3.42 -18.41
N PRO A 233 11.68 3.20 -19.72
CA PRO A 233 12.13 4.24 -20.65
C PRO A 233 11.01 5.26 -20.84
N LEU A 234 11.23 6.53 -20.52
CA LEU A 234 10.20 7.59 -20.59
C LEU A 234 9.77 7.90 -22.03
N ASP A 235 10.69 7.76 -23.00
CA ASP A 235 10.40 7.97 -24.44
C ASP A 235 9.69 6.75 -25.06
N HIS A 236 9.76 5.57 -24.41
CA HIS A 236 9.21 4.30 -24.86
C HIS A 236 8.60 3.51 -23.71
N PRO A 237 7.57 4.04 -23.04
CA PRO A 237 6.98 3.41 -21.83
C PRO A 237 6.38 2.03 -22.11
N GLU A 238 6.03 1.71 -23.35
CA GLU A 238 5.59 0.38 -23.79
C GLU A 238 6.69 -0.69 -23.64
N ARG A 239 7.95 -0.29 -23.50
CA ARG A 239 9.11 -1.17 -23.25
C ARG A 239 9.39 -1.37 -21.77
N ALA A 240 8.57 -0.82 -20.88
CA ALA A 240 8.72 -1.03 -19.44
C ALA A 240 8.70 -2.53 -19.12
N ALA A 241 9.63 -2.96 -18.27
CA ALA A 241 9.75 -4.37 -17.87
C ALA A 241 10.39 -4.51 -16.49
N VAL A 242 10.04 -5.59 -15.81
CA VAL A 242 10.74 -6.00 -14.60
C VAL A 242 12.18 -6.37 -14.97
N ILE A 243 13.15 -5.80 -14.25
CA ILE A 243 14.57 -6.18 -14.41
C ILE A 243 14.89 -7.30 -13.42
N PRO A 244 15.68 -8.33 -13.84
CA PRO A 244 16.04 -9.43 -12.96
C PRO A 244 16.87 -8.96 -11.76
N GLY A 245 16.61 -9.52 -10.60
CA GLY A 245 17.65 -9.76 -9.62
C GLY A 245 17.80 -8.83 -8.43
N ALA A 246 16.86 -7.97 -8.10
CA ALA A 246 16.94 -7.23 -6.83
C ALA A 246 16.54 -8.09 -5.62
N ARG A 247 17.36 -9.08 -5.29
CA ARG A 247 17.17 -9.91 -4.08
C ARG A 247 17.93 -9.28 -2.91
N ILE A 248 17.31 -8.32 -2.24
CA ILE A 248 17.94 -7.59 -1.12
C ILE A 248 17.86 -8.36 0.21
N PHE A 249 17.10 -9.46 0.27
CA PHE A 249 16.88 -10.25 1.47
C PHE A 249 17.57 -11.63 1.41
N THR A 250 18.52 -11.84 0.50
CA THR A 250 19.32 -13.08 0.45
C THR A 250 20.39 -13.07 1.53
N GLY A 251 20.54 -14.21 2.20
CA GLY A 251 21.59 -14.40 3.24
C GLY A 251 21.28 -13.74 4.58
N LEU A 252 20.07 -13.23 4.78
CA LEU A 252 19.63 -12.85 6.11
C LEU A 252 19.35 -14.12 6.90
N GLU A 253 20.04 -14.29 8.04
CA GLU A 253 19.62 -15.25 9.04
C GLU A 253 18.19 -14.90 9.44
N GLY A 254 17.32 -15.92 9.52
CA GLY A 254 15.92 -15.69 9.87
C GLY A 254 15.82 -14.90 11.18
N SER A 255 15.07 -13.80 11.17
CA SER A 255 14.79 -13.07 12.40
C SER A 255 14.18 -14.04 13.41
N PRO A 256 14.68 -14.10 14.66
CA PRO A 256 14.06 -14.91 15.72
C PRO A 256 12.57 -14.57 15.91
N ASP A 257 12.17 -13.36 15.58
CA ASP A 257 10.79 -12.85 15.70
C ASP A 257 9.90 -13.26 14.51
N CYS A 258 10.47 -13.76 13.42
CA CYS A 258 9.68 -14.21 12.26
C CYS A 258 8.91 -15.51 12.53
N VAL A 259 9.25 -16.24 13.60
CA VAL A 259 8.58 -17.48 13.99
C VAL A 259 7.10 -17.26 14.33
N THR A 260 6.73 -16.06 14.78
CA THR A 260 5.36 -15.74 15.20
C THR A 260 4.47 -15.27 14.03
N PHE A 261 5.04 -14.64 13.01
CA PHE A 261 4.29 -14.08 11.88
C PHE A 261 4.47 -14.83 10.56
N CYS A 262 5.54 -15.63 10.43
CA CYS A 262 5.86 -16.35 9.20
C CYS A 262 5.53 -17.84 9.27
N ALA A 263 5.04 -18.35 10.40
CA ALA A 263 4.53 -19.71 10.47
C ALA A 263 3.25 -19.80 9.60
N PRO A 264 3.12 -20.81 8.74
CA PRO A 264 1.87 -21.06 8.05
C PRO A 264 0.77 -21.19 9.11
N ALA A 265 -0.31 -20.48 8.94
CA ALA A 265 -1.46 -20.57 9.84
C ALA A 265 -1.82 -22.04 10.00
N ASP A 266 -1.62 -22.57 11.19
CA ASP A 266 -1.97 -23.96 11.49
C ASP A 266 -3.49 -24.07 11.33
N SER A 267 -3.92 -24.76 10.28
CA SER A 267 -5.30 -25.02 9.95
C SER A 267 -6.06 -25.81 11.03
N ARG A 268 -5.39 -26.16 12.14
CA ARG A 268 -5.91 -26.95 13.25
C ARG A 268 -6.53 -26.15 14.41
N ARG A 269 -6.65 -24.81 14.30
CA ARG A 269 -7.36 -24.01 15.31
C ARG A 269 -8.71 -23.51 14.83
N ARG A 270 -9.49 -24.35 14.15
CA ARG A 270 -10.93 -24.19 14.02
C ARG A 270 -11.57 -25.50 14.45
N GLY A 271 -11.74 -25.66 15.71
CA GLY A 271 -12.59 -26.59 16.38
C GLY A 271 -13.42 -25.84 17.40
#